data_c17f875ec51fea04b7bba9a0687c3e74
#
_entry.id   c17f875ec51fea04b7bba9a0687c3e74
#
_cell.length_a   1.000
_cell.length_b   1.000
_cell.length_c   1.000
_cell.angle_alpha   90.00
_cell.angle_beta   90.00
_cell.angle_gamma   90.00
#
_symmetry.space_group_name_H-M   'P 1'
#
loop_
_entity.id
_entity.type
_entity.pdbx_description
1 polymer ?
#
loop_
_entity_poly.entity_id
_entity_poly.type
_entity_poly.pdbx_seq_one_letter_code
_entity_poly.pdbx_strand_id
1 'polypeptide(L)'
;LKEWIGVDGIPDSTPPVAPIDQKITYTKDDPEAVTQFNELLFDLSVAGDGERNNTLNRVAYQAYGLVRAGRLYKDRVYSALLETAVEIGLSEEEAATTIDSARKKSKPEFSDLQLLPDLPTEPAPKKQHSAVELTLMSDVDQVNPDWLWRDWLCRGVYNQLAGRPGAGKTGIASDIAAIVSRGGKWPDGTSCEPQFVLYFTTEDDYGMTIAPRLAKAGADLSRVATVNSVTIDGKSVYFNPAKHLPLVAQHMQSFEARYGKLGLVIIDPIVSAITGDHNKNEEVRRGMEPVLQLARSTGAAILGITHFGKNGQGKDPNDRILGSTAFNGIARMGLLAITTQDDEGNEHRILTKGKSNIADSRGGYEYSIDIGPINHIDKISYIKWGTYVDLTAHDIVSSADQTGEERSVMAEAKQFLADYLADGPR
;
A
#
# COMPACT_ATOMS: atom_id res chain seq x y z
N LEU A 1 -22.56 -5.83 3.28
CA LEU A 1 -21.41 -6.58 2.71
C LEU A 1 -21.84 -7.60 1.67
N LYS A 2 -22.96 -8.34 1.86
CA LYS A 2 -23.49 -9.29 0.84
C LYS A 2 -23.94 -8.59 -0.44
N GLU A 3 -24.52 -7.41 -0.34
CA GLU A 3 -24.97 -6.62 -1.50
C GLU A 3 -23.81 -6.00 -2.31
N TRP A 4 -22.63 -5.90 -1.73
CA TRP A 4 -21.47 -5.30 -2.40
C TRP A 4 -20.78 -6.28 -3.37
N ILE A 5 -21.03 -7.59 -3.24
CA ILE A 5 -20.39 -8.66 -4.03
C ILE A 5 -21.25 -9.06 -5.25
N GLY A 6 -22.46 -8.49 -5.42
CA GLY A 6 -23.29 -8.75 -6.60
C GLY A 6 -23.81 -10.19 -6.73
N VAL A 7 -24.10 -10.86 -5.61
CA VAL A 7 -24.58 -12.25 -5.58
C VAL A 7 -26.02 -12.33 -5.04
N ASP A 8 -26.92 -11.52 -5.54
CA ASP A 8 -28.36 -11.79 -5.41
C ASP A 8 -29.09 -11.15 -6.59
N GLY A 9 -29.61 -11.99 -7.47
CA GLY A 9 -30.58 -11.62 -8.47
C GLY A 9 -30.15 -11.72 -9.92
N ILE A 10 -29.83 -12.91 -10.40
CA ILE A 10 -30.00 -13.23 -11.83
C ILE A 10 -31.44 -13.71 -11.98
N PRO A 11 -32.33 -12.96 -12.64
CA PRO A 11 -33.61 -13.49 -13.07
C PRO A 11 -33.35 -14.48 -14.20
N ASP A 12 -33.82 -15.68 -14.02
CA ASP A 12 -33.86 -16.72 -15.04
C ASP A 12 -34.94 -16.35 -16.08
N SER A 13 -34.54 -15.49 -17.03
CA SER A 13 -35.32 -15.23 -18.26
C SER A 13 -34.39 -14.69 -19.33
N THR A 14 -33.96 -15.60 -20.19
CA THR A 14 -33.40 -15.28 -21.52
C THR A 14 -34.44 -14.47 -22.30
N PRO A 15 -34.13 -13.19 -22.68
CA PRO A 15 -34.98 -12.49 -23.63
C PRO A 15 -34.85 -13.14 -25.02
N PRO A 16 -35.93 -13.13 -25.84
CA PRO A 16 -35.88 -13.71 -27.19
C PRO A 16 -34.89 -12.93 -28.06
N VAL A 17 -34.06 -13.69 -28.77
CA VAL A 17 -33.08 -13.17 -29.74
C VAL A 17 -33.85 -12.48 -30.87
N ALA A 18 -33.73 -11.17 -30.94
CA ALA A 18 -34.18 -10.40 -32.12
C ALA A 18 -33.17 -10.58 -33.26
N PRO A 19 -33.60 -10.60 -34.55
CA PRO A 19 -32.69 -10.74 -35.69
C PRO A 19 -31.78 -9.51 -35.77
N ILE A 20 -30.48 -9.78 -35.78
CA ILE A 20 -29.44 -8.74 -35.86
C ILE A 20 -29.24 -8.40 -37.34
N ASP A 21 -29.92 -7.36 -37.79
CA ASP A 21 -29.61 -6.71 -39.06
C ASP A 21 -29.10 -5.29 -38.78
N GLN A 22 -27.92 -5.21 -38.15
CA GLN A 22 -27.19 -3.95 -37.99
C GLN A 22 -25.71 -4.17 -38.28
N LYS A 23 -25.20 -3.50 -39.34
CA LYS A 23 -23.76 -3.29 -39.53
C LYS A 23 -23.18 -2.61 -38.28
N ILE A 24 -22.57 -3.39 -37.41
CA ILE A 24 -21.86 -2.86 -36.24
C ILE A 24 -20.55 -2.25 -36.73
N THR A 25 -20.48 -0.92 -36.76
CA THR A 25 -19.26 -0.17 -37.06
C THR A 25 -18.51 -0.01 -35.73
N TYR A 26 -17.47 -0.83 -35.52
CA TYR A 26 -16.61 -0.72 -34.36
C TYR A 26 -15.68 0.49 -34.54
N THR A 27 -15.87 1.52 -33.72
CA THR A 27 -15.03 2.71 -33.74
C THR A 27 -13.93 2.67 -32.66
N LYS A 28 -13.87 1.62 -31.84
CA LYS A 28 -12.96 1.52 -30.70
C LYS A 28 -12.73 0.06 -30.28
N ASP A 29 -11.51 -0.29 -29.80
CA ASP A 29 -11.25 -1.58 -29.17
C ASP A 29 -12.17 -1.78 -27.95
N ASP A 30 -12.58 -3.02 -27.72
CA ASP A 30 -13.33 -3.42 -26.54
C ASP A 30 -12.42 -3.33 -25.29
N PRO A 31 -12.77 -2.56 -24.25
CA PRO A 31 -11.93 -2.36 -23.07
C PRO A 31 -11.59 -3.67 -22.33
N GLU A 32 -12.52 -4.63 -22.30
CA GLU A 32 -12.28 -5.92 -21.66
C GLU A 32 -11.30 -6.76 -22.49
N ALA A 33 -11.44 -6.78 -23.82
CA ALA A 33 -10.51 -7.44 -24.70
C ALA A 33 -9.11 -6.81 -24.69
N VAL A 34 -9.02 -5.49 -24.52
CA VAL A 34 -7.72 -4.79 -24.31
C VAL A 34 -7.06 -5.24 -23.01
N THR A 35 -7.81 -5.36 -21.92
CA THR A 35 -7.29 -5.87 -20.64
C THR A 35 -6.76 -7.29 -20.78
N GLN A 36 -7.56 -8.16 -21.39
CA GLN A 36 -7.19 -9.56 -21.65
C GLN A 36 -5.94 -9.68 -22.57
N PHE A 37 -5.84 -8.81 -23.57
CA PHE A 37 -4.67 -8.78 -24.44
C PHE A 37 -3.40 -8.29 -23.73
N ASN A 38 -3.52 -7.32 -22.83
CA ASN A 38 -2.39 -6.85 -22.03
C ASN A 38 -1.86 -7.93 -21.08
N GLU A 39 -2.74 -8.77 -20.53
CA GLU A 39 -2.33 -9.95 -19.73
C GLU A 39 -1.56 -10.96 -20.59
N LEU A 40 -2.02 -11.22 -21.80
CA LEU A 40 -1.32 -12.10 -22.75
C LEU A 40 0.06 -11.55 -23.14
N LEU A 41 0.20 -10.23 -23.33
CA LEU A 41 1.48 -9.58 -23.59
C LEU A 41 2.41 -9.67 -22.37
N PHE A 42 1.87 -9.54 -21.18
CA PHE A 42 2.64 -9.73 -19.96
C PHE A 42 3.19 -11.16 -19.84
N ASP A 43 2.34 -12.18 -20.09
CA ASP A 43 2.77 -13.59 -20.13
C ASP A 43 3.95 -13.81 -21.10
N LEU A 44 3.88 -13.15 -22.27
CA LEU A 44 4.95 -13.21 -23.25
C LEU A 44 6.22 -12.52 -22.76
N SER A 45 6.10 -11.33 -22.16
CA SER A 45 7.23 -10.52 -21.71
C SER A 45 8.09 -11.18 -20.61
N VAL A 46 7.52 -12.13 -19.86
CA VAL A 46 8.20 -12.87 -18.79
C VAL A 46 8.65 -14.28 -19.22
N ALA A 47 8.51 -14.63 -20.50
CA ALA A 47 8.86 -15.95 -21.00
C ALA A 47 10.38 -16.21 -20.93
N GLY A 48 10.77 -17.33 -20.30
CA GLY A 48 12.17 -17.74 -20.14
C GLY A 48 12.82 -18.24 -21.42
N ASP A 49 14.17 -18.30 -21.39
CA ASP A 49 14.94 -18.89 -22.50
C ASP A 49 14.47 -20.31 -22.81
N GLY A 50 14.26 -20.60 -24.10
CA GLY A 50 13.76 -21.89 -24.60
C GLY A 50 12.23 -22.02 -24.68
N GLU A 51 11.44 -21.15 -24.01
CA GLU A 51 9.98 -21.15 -24.09
C GLU A 51 9.39 -19.98 -24.88
N ARG A 52 10.20 -18.98 -25.22
CA ARG A 52 9.78 -17.73 -25.87
C ARG A 52 8.91 -17.93 -27.10
N ASN A 53 9.35 -18.78 -28.02
CA ASN A 53 8.62 -19.03 -29.27
C ASN A 53 7.32 -19.81 -29.07
N ASN A 54 7.29 -20.75 -28.13
CA ASN A 54 6.07 -21.49 -27.76
C ASN A 54 5.06 -20.58 -27.09
N THR A 55 5.52 -19.71 -26.18
CA THR A 55 4.68 -18.71 -25.51
C THR A 55 4.14 -17.71 -26.51
N LEU A 56 4.97 -17.21 -27.43
CA LEU A 56 4.53 -16.32 -28.51
C LEU A 56 3.44 -16.96 -29.36
N ASN A 57 3.61 -18.22 -29.76
CA ASN A 57 2.61 -18.93 -30.57
C ASN A 57 1.27 -19.06 -29.83
N ARG A 58 1.28 -19.41 -28.53
CA ARG A 58 0.09 -19.51 -27.68
C ARG A 58 -0.60 -18.16 -27.52
N VAL A 59 0.15 -17.13 -27.16
CA VAL A 59 -0.33 -15.77 -26.94
C VAL A 59 -0.92 -15.19 -28.23
N ALA A 60 -0.22 -15.33 -29.36
CA ALA A 60 -0.70 -14.89 -30.67
C ALA A 60 -1.99 -15.61 -31.07
N TYR A 61 -2.10 -16.93 -30.84
CA TYR A 61 -3.31 -17.68 -31.13
C TYR A 61 -4.53 -17.12 -30.37
N GLN A 62 -4.39 -16.85 -29.06
CA GLN A 62 -5.46 -16.31 -28.23
C GLN A 62 -5.79 -14.85 -28.62
N ALA A 63 -4.79 -14.00 -28.82
CA ALA A 63 -4.98 -12.61 -29.24
C ALA A 63 -5.72 -12.51 -30.59
N TYR A 64 -5.37 -13.36 -31.55
CA TYR A 64 -6.10 -13.41 -32.83
C TYR A 64 -7.49 -14.06 -32.73
N GLY A 65 -7.78 -14.79 -31.66
CA GLY A 65 -9.14 -15.19 -31.29
C GLY A 65 -10.01 -13.99 -30.99
N LEU A 66 -9.50 -13.03 -30.21
CA LEU A 66 -10.19 -11.75 -29.89
C LEU A 66 -10.36 -10.86 -31.14
N VAL A 67 -9.35 -10.83 -32.03
CA VAL A 67 -9.47 -10.11 -33.31
C VAL A 67 -10.58 -10.72 -34.18
N ARG A 68 -10.66 -12.05 -34.27
CA ARG A 68 -11.71 -12.72 -35.05
C ARG A 68 -13.10 -12.60 -34.43
N ALA A 69 -13.17 -12.40 -33.11
CA ALA A 69 -14.39 -12.05 -32.39
C ALA A 69 -14.80 -10.58 -32.56
N GLY A 70 -14.05 -9.78 -33.33
CA GLY A 70 -14.34 -8.37 -33.58
C GLY A 70 -14.10 -7.46 -32.37
N ARG A 71 -13.33 -7.91 -31.37
CA ARG A 71 -13.10 -7.18 -30.10
C ARG A 71 -11.78 -6.39 -30.07
N LEU A 72 -10.82 -6.70 -30.97
CA LEU A 72 -9.53 -6.02 -31.11
C LEU A 72 -9.17 -5.77 -32.58
N TYR A 73 -8.38 -4.73 -32.81
CA TYR A 73 -7.85 -4.42 -34.13
C TYR A 73 -6.60 -5.26 -34.45
N LYS A 74 -6.61 -5.88 -35.63
CA LYS A 74 -5.57 -6.79 -36.13
C LYS A 74 -4.17 -6.17 -36.11
N ASP A 75 -4.03 -4.94 -36.58
CA ASP A 75 -2.72 -4.30 -36.74
C ASP A 75 -2.10 -3.94 -35.38
N ARG A 76 -2.92 -3.54 -34.42
CA ARG A 76 -2.48 -3.31 -33.03
C ARG A 76 -1.95 -4.59 -32.37
N VAL A 77 -2.70 -5.69 -32.54
CA VAL A 77 -2.29 -6.99 -32.01
C VAL A 77 -0.97 -7.45 -32.63
N TYR A 78 -0.83 -7.31 -33.97
CA TYR A 78 0.40 -7.69 -34.65
C TYR A 78 1.61 -6.91 -34.17
N SER A 79 1.50 -5.57 -34.15
CA SER A 79 2.62 -4.70 -33.75
C SER A 79 3.07 -4.95 -32.31
N ALA A 80 2.13 -5.05 -31.37
CA ALA A 80 2.44 -5.29 -29.97
C ALA A 80 3.07 -6.68 -29.73
N LEU A 81 2.59 -7.72 -30.40
CA LEU A 81 3.18 -9.06 -30.31
C LEU A 81 4.60 -9.11 -30.88
N LEU A 82 4.83 -8.45 -32.02
CA LEU A 82 6.15 -8.40 -32.67
C LEU A 82 7.16 -7.65 -31.80
N GLU A 83 6.78 -6.49 -31.29
CA GLU A 83 7.61 -5.66 -30.43
C GLU A 83 8.01 -6.42 -29.15
N THR A 84 7.03 -6.99 -28.43
CA THR A 84 7.29 -7.77 -27.21
C THR A 84 8.17 -8.99 -27.50
N ALA A 85 7.96 -9.68 -28.62
CA ALA A 85 8.75 -10.85 -29.00
C ALA A 85 10.22 -10.51 -29.27
N VAL A 86 10.46 -9.36 -29.92
CA VAL A 86 11.83 -8.87 -30.19
C VAL A 86 12.50 -8.41 -28.90
N GLU A 87 11.78 -7.73 -28.02
CA GLU A 87 12.30 -7.29 -26.70
C GLU A 87 12.76 -8.46 -25.83
N ILE A 88 12.08 -9.60 -25.89
CA ILE A 88 12.50 -10.81 -25.14
C ILE A 88 13.59 -11.62 -25.87
N GLY A 89 14.07 -11.15 -27.04
CA GLY A 89 15.23 -11.69 -27.73
C GLY A 89 14.94 -12.70 -28.85
N LEU A 90 13.72 -12.75 -29.40
CA LEU A 90 13.45 -13.43 -30.66
C LEU A 90 13.88 -12.56 -31.84
N SER A 91 14.33 -13.17 -32.94
CA SER A 91 14.55 -12.41 -34.16
C SER A 91 13.22 -11.96 -34.77
N GLU A 92 13.22 -10.80 -35.44
CA GLU A 92 12.02 -10.25 -36.07
C GLU A 92 11.42 -11.23 -37.10
N GLU A 93 12.24 -11.94 -37.85
CA GLU A 93 11.82 -12.92 -38.83
C GLU A 93 11.15 -14.16 -38.18
N GLU A 94 11.72 -14.67 -37.09
CA GLU A 94 11.17 -15.77 -36.31
C GLU A 94 9.84 -15.37 -35.65
N ALA A 95 9.80 -14.20 -35.02
CA ALA A 95 8.60 -13.68 -34.38
C ALA A 95 7.45 -13.49 -35.38
N ALA A 96 7.73 -12.84 -36.54
CA ALA A 96 6.74 -12.63 -37.58
C ALA A 96 6.19 -13.96 -38.14
N THR A 97 7.06 -14.94 -38.36
CA THR A 97 6.66 -16.29 -38.87
C THR A 97 5.74 -16.98 -37.86
N THR A 98 6.06 -16.92 -36.56
CA THR A 98 5.27 -17.54 -35.50
C THR A 98 3.93 -16.86 -35.33
N ILE A 99 3.87 -15.53 -35.34
CA ILE A 99 2.64 -14.73 -35.27
C ILE A 99 1.71 -15.06 -36.46
N ASP A 100 2.25 -15.09 -37.68
CA ASP A 100 1.47 -15.41 -38.88
C ASP A 100 0.95 -16.85 -38.90
N SER A 101 1.71 -17.81 -38.37
CA SER A 101 1.27 -19.18 -38.19
C SER A 101 0.11 -19.29 -37.21
N ALA A 102 0.24 -18.62 -36.04
CA ALA A 102 -0.82 -18.58 -35.02
C ALA A 102 -2.10 -17.91 -35.57
N ARG A 103 -1.93 -16.77 -36.27
CA ARG A 103 -3.02 -16.03 -36.91
C ARG A 103 -3.83 -16.91 -37.88
N LYS A 104 -3.16 -17.71 -38.73
CA LYS A 104 -3.84 -18.63 -39.69
C LYS A 104 -4.63 -19.72 -39.00
N LYS A 105 -4.19 -20.18 -37.84
CA LYS A 105 -4.77 -21.31 -37.08
C LYS A 105 -5.81 -20.87 -36.05
N SER A 106 -5.81 -19.60 -35.63
CA SER A 106 -6.74 -19.11 -34.61
C SER A 106 -8.19 -19.26 -35.04
N LYS A 107 -9.07 -19.64 -34.09
CA LYS A 107 -10.52 -19.77 -34.30
C LYS A 107 -11.22 -18.62 -33.56
N PRO A 108 -12.36 -18.10 -34.07
CA PRO A 108 -13.14 -17.13 -33.33
C PRO A 108 -13.68 -17.80 -32.06
N GLU A 109 -13.70 -17.01 -30.98
CA GLU A 109 -14.27 -17.45 -29.69
C GLU A 109 -15.81 -17.63 -29.81
N PHE A 110 -16.42 -16.92 -30.80
CA PHE A 110 -17.84 -17.04 -31.18
C PHE A 110 -17.96 -17.28 -32.69
N SER A 111 -18.76 -18.27 -33.10
CA SER A 111 -18.79 -18.81 -34.45
C SER A 111 -19.29 -17.91 -35.59
N ASP A 112 -19.83 -16.69 -35.30
CA ASP A 112 -20.55 -15.90 -36.30
C ASP A 112 -20.11 -14.43 -36.44
N LEU A 113 -18.95 -14.02 -35.86
CA LEU A 113 -18.45 -12.66 -36.00
C LEU A 113 -17.52 -12.51 -37.21
N GLN A 114 -17.85 -11.60 -38.11
CA GLN A 114 -16.99 -11.20 -39.21
C GLN A 114 -15.69 -10.58 -38.69
N LEU A 115 -14.58 -10.83 -39.37
CA LEU A 115 -13.32 -10.14 -39.13
C LEU A 115 -13.56 -8.62 -39.21
N LEU A 116 -12.99 -7.88 -38.26
CA LEU A 116 -12.93 -6.45 -38.37
C LEU A 116 -12.24 -6.08 -39.71
N PRO A 117 -12.79 -5.12 -40.47
CA PRO A 117 -12.10 -4.61 -41.63
C PRO A 117 -10.71 -4.07 -41.25
N ASP A 118 -9.75 -4.25 -42.14
CA ASP A 118 -8.43 -3.63 -41.96
C ASP A 118 -8.66 -2.12 -41.74
N LEU A 119 -8.05 -1.55 -40.69
CA LEU A 119 -8.07 -0.10 -40.52
C LEU A 119 -7.55 0.57 -41.80
N PRO A 120 -8.15 1.70 -42.24
CA PRO A 120 -7.46 2.57 -43.20
C PRO A 120 -6.04 2.76 -42.65
N THR A 121 -5.03 2.48 -43.46
CA THR A 121 -3.64 2.62 -43.06
C THR A 121 -3.40 4.03 -42.57
N GLU A 122 -3.62 4.28 -41.26
CA GLU A 122 -2.97 5.40 -40.66
C GLU A 122 -1.46 5.20 -40.85
N PRO A 123 -0.71 6.25 -41.22
CA PRO A 123 0.73 6.12 -41.39
C PRO A 123 1.26 5.43 -40.15
N ALA A 124 2.10 4.38 -40.34
CA ALA A 124 2.66 3.54 -39.31
C ALA A 124 2.94 4.36 -38.05
N PRO A 125 2.54 3.93 -36.86
CA PRO A 125 2.66 4.76 -35.67
C PRO A 125 4.07 5.27 -35.66
N LYS A 126 4.21 6.61 -35.87
CA LYS A 126 5.49 7.28 -35.77
C LYS A 126 6.06 6.76 -34.47
N LYS A 127 7.28 6.16 -34.54
CA LYS A 127 8.03 5.68 -33.39
C LYS A 127 7.57 6.45 -32.18
N GLN A 128 7.04 5.77 -31.17
CA GLN A 128 6.65 6.46 -29.95
C GLN A 128 7.88 7.24 -29.53
N HIS A 129 7.88 8.52 -29.88
CA HIS A 129 8.87 9.41 -29.30
C HIS A 129 8.50 9.36 -27.82
N SER A 130 9.38 8.77 -27.02
CA SER A 130 9.30 8.93 -25.58
C SER A 130 9.23 10.42 -25.32
N ALA A 131 8.04 10.93 -25.10
CA ALA A 131 7.84 12.34 -24.82
C ALA A 131 8.29 12.56 -23.38
N VAL A 132 9.30 13.40 -23.21
CA VAL A 132 9.67 13.90 -21.89
C VAL A 132 8.74 15.08 -21.62
N GLU A 133 7.84 14.94 -20.67
CA GLU A 133 7.03 16.04 -20.17
C GLU A 133 7.85 16.79 -19.11
N LEU A 134 8.13 18.06 -19.36
CA LEU A 134 8.86 18.94 -18.45
C LEU A 134 7.88 19.89 -17.79
N THR A 135 7.87 19.91 -16.47
CA THR A 135 7.14 20.90 -15.68
C THR A 135 8.14 21.87 -15.07
N LEU A 136 7.97 23.16 -15.31
CA LEU A 136 8.80 24.18 -14.67
C LEU A 136 8.43 24.29 -13.19
N MET A 137 9.41 24.47 -12.32
CA MET A 137 9.13 24.64 -10.88
C MET A 137 8.33 25.92 -10.57
N SER A 138 8.33 26.90 -11.48
CA SER A 138 7.46 28.07 -11.41
C SER A 138 5.97 27.74 -11.58
N ASP A 139 5.67 26.64 -12.27
CA ASP A 139 4.32 26.21 -12.60
C ASP A 139 3.78 25.18 -11.58
N VAL A 140 4.60 24.86 -10.57
CA VAL A 140 4.22 23.95 -9.49
C VAL A 140 3.65 24.76 -8.32
N ASP A 141 2.42 24.49 -7.98
CA ASP A 141 1.78 25.07 -6.79
C ASP A 141 2.52 24.64 -5.53
N GLN A 142 2.92 25.62 -4.71
CA GLN A 142 3.51 25.36 -3.40
C GLN A 142 2.39 25.12 -2.40
N VAL A 143 2.31 23.91 -1.87
CA VAL A 143 1.27 23.50 -0.92
C VAL A 143 1.88 23.11 0.44
N ASN A 144 1.18 23.43 1.51
CA ASN A 144 1.53 22.91 2.83
C ASN A 144 1.20 21.41 2.91
N PRO A 145 1.95 20.63 3.71
CA PRO A 145 1.57 19.25 4.00
C PRO A 145 0.14 19.18 4.56
N ASP A 146 -0.66 18.28 4.01
CA ASP A 146 -2.00 17.97 4.54
C ASP A 146 -1.85 16.93 5.67
N TRP A 147 -2.40 17.24 6.85
CA TRP A 147 -2.21 16.44 8.05
C TRP A 147 -3.48 15.73 8.46
N LEU A 148 -3.36 14.43 8.72
CA LEU A 148 -4.37 13.66 9.44
C LEU A 148 -4.23 13.90 10.96
N TRP A 149 -3.01 13.84 11.44
CA TRP A 149 -2.59 14.27 12.78
C TRP A 149 -1.37 15.18 12.61
N ARG A 150 -1.54 16.44 12.96
CA ARG A 150 -0.55 17.48 12.67
C ARG A 150 0.83 17.12 13.21
N ASP A 151 1.84 17.20 12.34
CA ASP A 151 3.25 16.87 12.59
C ASP A 151 3.53 15.39 12.96
N TRP A 152 2.51 14.51 12.88
CA TRP A 152 2.61 13.07 13.18
C TRP A 152 2.22 12.17 12.02
N LEU A 153 1.08 12.42 11.38
CA LEU A 153 0.59 11.61 10.27
C LEU A 153 0.19 12.51 9.11
N CYS A 154 0.96 12.46 8.04
CA CYS A 154 0.72 13.23 6.82
C CYS A 154 -0.14 12.43 5.85
N ARG A 155 -1.09 13.11 5.21
CA ARG A 155 -1.97 12.56 4.19
C ARG A 155 -1.26 12.43 2.85
N GLY A 156 -1.78 11.55 1.98
CA GLY A 156 -1.28 11.36 0.62
C GLY A 156 0.12 10.77 0.54
N VAL A 157 0.69 10.31 1.67
CA VAL A 157 2.04 9.78 1.75
C VAL A 157 2.10 8.53 2.64
N TYR A 158 3.23 7.84 2.56
CA TYR A 158 3.57 6.74 3.46
C TYR A 158 4.18 7.27 4.75
N ASN A 159 3.56 6.90 5.87
CA ASN A 159 4.03 7.08 7.24
C ASN A 159 4.38 5.71 7.81
N GLN A 160 5.41 5.64 8.64
CA GLN A 160 5.93 4.39 9.20
C GLN A 160 5.81 4.39 10.71
N LEU A 161 5.36 3.27 11.30
CA LEU A 161 5.40 3.01 12.73
C LEU A 161 6.33 1.82 13.00
N ALA A 162 7.44 2.07 13.66
CA ALA A 162 8.45 1.06 13.98
C ALA A 162 8.63 0.90 15.49
N GLY A 163 9.09 -0.29 15.92
CA GLY A 163 9.37 -0.58 17.32
C GLY A 163 9.66 -2.05 17.57
N ARG A 164 10.15 -2.39 18.78
CA ARG A 164 10.39 -3.79 19.17
C ARG A 164 9.06 -4.57 19.24
N PRO A 165 9.11 -5.93 19.11
CA PRO A 165 7.97 -6.75 19.52
C PRO A 165 7.54 -6.42 20.95
N GLY A 166 6.21 -6.37 21.21
CA GLY A 166 5.68 -6.01 22.53
C GLY A 166 5.59 -4.50 22.83
N ALA A 167 6.14 -3.63 21.98
CA ALA A 167 6.03 -2.17 22.16
C ALA A 167 4.61 -1.61 21.92
N GLY A 168 3.63 -2.43 21.58
CA GLY A 168 2.23 -1.98 21.43
C GLY A 168 1.88 -1.34 20.08
N LYS A 169 2.68 -1.52 19.03
CA LYS A 169 2.47 -0.93 17.70
C LYS A 169 1.06 -1.15 17.15
N THR A 170 0.58 -2.41 17.13
CA THR A 170 -0.78 -2.76 16.70
C THR A 170 -1.85 -2.09 17.57
N GLY A 171 -1.59 -1.95 18.89
CA GLY A 171 -2.45 -1.21 19.82
C GLY A 171 -2.50 0.28 19.45
N ILE A 172 -1.35 0.92 19.22
CA ILE A 172 -1.25 2.32 18.78
C ILE A 172 -2.01 2.51 17.45
N ALA A 173 -1.79 1.62 16.48
CA ALA A 173 -2.49 1.69 15.20
C ALA A 173 -4.02 1.52 15.35
N SER A 174 -4.46 0.64 16.25
CA SER A 174 -5.89 0.46 16.56
C SER A 174 -6.48 1.71 17.23
N ASP A 175 -5.73 2.37 18.11
CA ASP A 175 -6.19 3.60 18.74
C ASP A 175 -6.26 4.77 17.74
N ILE A 176 -5.25 4.91 16.88
CA ILE A 176 -5.27 5.87 15.76
C ILE A 176 -6.48 5.60 14.85
N ALA A 177 -6.75 4.35 14.50
CA ALA A 177 -7.93 3.97 13.71
C ALA A 177 -9.24 4.33 14.41
N ALA A 178 -9.28 4.15 15.74
CA ALA A 178 -10.44 4.52 16.54
C ALA A 178 -10.67 6.04 16.54
N ILE A 179 -9.61 6.83 16.70
CA ILE A 179 -9.69 8.30 16.64
C ILE A 179 -10.21 8.76 15.28
N VAL A 180 -9.66 8.23 14.19
CA VAL A 180 -10.06 8.59 12.82
C VAL A 180 -11.48 8.18 12.51
N SER A 181 -11.89 6.95 12.89
CA SER A 181 -13.22 6.43 12.54
C SER A 181 -14.35 7.15 13.25
N ARG A 182 -14.19 7.53 14.53
CA ARG A 182 -15.22 8.22 15.31
C ARG A 182 -15.17 9.75 15.23
N GLY A 183 -14.09 10.36 14.68
CA GLY A 183 -13.87 11.79 14.79
C GLY A 183 -13.46 12.20 16.21
N GLY A 184 -12.44 11.54 16.76
CA GLY A 184 -11.98 11.75 18.14
C GLY A 184 -10.96 12.87 18.29
N LYS A 185 -10.39 12.94 19.48
CA LYS A 185 -9.26 13.84 19.80
C LYS A 185 -7.95 13.07 19.79
N TRP A 186 -6.94 13.68 19.22
CA TRP A 186 -5.55 13.24 19.29
C TRP A 186 -4.96 13.45 20.69
N PRO A 187 -3.82 12.83 21.04
CA PRO A 187 -3.15 13.04 22.31
C PRO A 187 -2.79 14.50 22.62
N ASP A 188 -2.60 15.34 21.59
CA ASP A 188 -2.38 16.78 21.71
C ASP A 188 -3.66 17.60 21.96
N GLY A 189 -4.81 16.94 22.03
CA GLY A 189 -6.12 17.57 22.22
C GLY A 189 -6.76 18.12 20.95
N THR A 190 -6.07 18.12 19.80
CA THR A 190 -6.65 18.53 18.51
C THR A 190 -7.68 17.51 18.03
N SER A 191 -8.67 17.97 17.24
CA SER A 191 -9.77 17.13 16.79
C SER A 191 -9.47 16.54 15.42
N CYS A 192 -9.97 15.32 15.20
CA CYS A 192 -10.01 14.63 13.91
C CYS A 192 -11.45 14.59 13.40
N GLU A 193 -11.68 14.89 12.14
CA GLU A 193 -12.98 14.64 11.53
C GLU A 193 -13.19 13.15 11.28
N PRO A 194 -14.43 12.63 11.43
CA PRO A 194 -14.70 11.21 11.23
C PRO A 194 -14.50 10.80 9.78
N GLN A 195 -13.67 9.79 9.55
CA GLN A 195 -13.31 9.29 8.23
C GLN A 195 -13.25 7.78 8.21
N PHE A 196 -13.23 7.21 7.01
CA PHE A 196 -13.15 5.78 6.83
C PHE A 196 -11.70 5.29 7.00
N VAL A 197 -11.55 4.07 7.52
CA VAL A 197 -10.27 3.42 7.76
C VAL A 197 -10.25 2.05 7.07
N LEU A 198 -9.20 1.78 6.30
CA LEU A 198 -8.87 0.43 5.85
C LEU A 198 -7.77 -0.15 6.73
N TYR A 199 -7.99 -1.34 7.27
CA TYR A 199 -7.04 -2.01 8.15
C TYR A 199 -6.67 -3.37 7.56
N PHE A 200 -5.42 -3.52 7.10
CA PHE A 200 -4.89 -4.79 6.60
C PHE A 200 -3.91 -5.36 7.60
N THR A 201 -4.12 -6.61 7.99
CA THR A 201 -3.14 -7.36 8.77
C THR A 201 -3.01 -8.79 8.27
N THR A 202 -1.80 -9.31 8.35
CA THR A 202 -1.48 -10.72 8.07
C THR A 202 -0.94 -11.44 9.31
N GLU A 203 -0.78 -10.73 10.43
CA GLU A 203 -0.26 -11.28 11.69
C GLU A 203 -1.36 -11.55 12.71
N ASP A 204 -2.39 -10.69 12.77
CA ASP A 204 -3.43 -10.73 13.78
C ASP A 204 -4.80 -11.19 13.21
N ASP A 205 -5.57 -11.93 14.00
CA ASP A 205 -6.94 -12.32 13.68
C ASP A 205 -7.90 -11.14 13.89
N TYR A 206 -8.79 -10.92 12.92
CA TYR A 206 -9.72 -9.79 12.98
C TYR A 206 -10.75 -9.94 14.11
N GLY A 207 -11.27 -11.14 14.34
CA GLY A 207 -12.32 -11.39 15.34
C GLY A 207 -11.79 -11.47 16.76
N MET A 208 -10.64 -12.13 16.96
CA MET A 208 -10.06 -12.32 18.28
C MET A 208 -9.23 -11.14 18.76
N THR A 209 -8.67 -10.34 17.84
CA THR A 209 -7.66 -9.34 18.19
C THR A 209 -8.02 -7.94 17.72
N ILE A 210 -8.18 -7.73 16.41
CA ILE A 210 -8.27 -6.38 15.84
C ILE A 210 -9.63 -5.74 16.19
N ALA A 211 -10.76 -6.39 15.90
CA ALA A 211 -12.06 -5.81 16.17
C ALA A 211 -12.29 -5.54 17.67
N PRO A 212 -11.90 -6.43 18.60
CA PRO A 212 -11.96 -6.14 20.04
C PRO A 212 -11.07 -4.97 20.48
N ARG A 213 -9.85 -4.84 19.93
CA ARG A 213 -8.97 -3.69 20.22
C ARG A 213 -9.57 -2.39 19.71
N LEU A 214 -10.08 -2.38 18.49
CA LEU A 214 -10.78 -1.23 17.90
C LEU A 214 -12.00 -0.83 18.77
N ALA A 215 -12.83 -1.81 19.15
CA ALA A 215 -13.98 -1.56 20.01
C ALA A 215 -13.55 -0.99 21.37
N LYS A 216 -12.50 -1.55 21.98
CA LYS A 216 -11.97 -1.08 23.28
C LYS A 216 -11.39 0.32 23.21
N ALA A 217 -10.75 0.68 22.09
CA ALA A 217 -10.29 2.04 21.79
C ALA A 217 -11.44 3.00 21.44
N GLY A 218 -12.67 2.51 21.32
CA GLY A 218 -13.87 3.30 21.03
C GLY A 218 -14.01 3.67 19.55
N ALA A 219 -13.57 2.81 18.64
CA ALA A 219 -13.75 3.02 17.21
C ALA A 219 -15.22 2.97 16.79
N ASP A 220 -15.59 3.76 15.79
CA ASP A 220 -16.79 3.50 15.00
C ASP A 220 -16.50 2.35 14.04
N LEU A 221 -16.89 1.12 14.44
CA LEU A 221 -16.62 -0.09 13.65
C LEU A 221 -17.33 -0.09 12.30
N SER A 222 -18.36 0.73 12.10
CA SER A 222 -19.02 0.87 10.81
C SER A 222 -18.16 1.65 9.79
N ARG A 223 -17.11 2.33 10.25
CA ARG A 223 -16.15 3.08 9.46
C ARG A 223 -14.76 2.45 9.40
N VAL A 224 -14.61 1.22 9.89
CA VAL A 224 -13.36 0.45 9.77
C VAL A 224 -13.63 -0.83 9.01
N ALA A 225 -12.90 -1.05 7.94
CA ALA A 225 -13.03 -2.25 7.13
C ALA A 225 -11.69 -2.87 6.78
N THR A 226 -11.74 -4.14 6.39
CA THR A 226 -10.64 -4.83 5.71
C THR A 226 -11.12 -5.37 4.38
N VAL A 227 -10.20 -5.73 3.49
CA VAL A 227 -10.52 -6.46 2.26
C VAL A 227 -10.21 -7.93 2.48
N ASN A 228 -11.23 -8.78 2.44
CA ASN A 228 -11.05 -10.23 2.63
C ASN A 228 -10.69 -10.94 1.32
N SER A 229 -11.30 -10.51 0.22
CA SER A 229 -11.09 -11.10 -1.09
C SER A 229 -11.30 -10.08 -2.19
N VAL A 230 -10.75 -10.39 -3.35
CA VAL A 230 -10.99 -9.68 -4.61
C VAL A 230 -11.53 -10.67 -5.64
N THR A 231 -12.31 -10.19 -6.58
CA THR A 231 -12.80 -11.01 -7.70
C THR A 231 -11.94 -10.74 -8.92
N ILE A 232 -11.26 -11.78 -9.44
CA ILE A 232 -10.45 -11.73 -10.65
C ILE A 232 -11.01 -12.80 -11.59
N ASP A 233 -11.38 -12.42 -12.81
CA ASP A 233 -11.98 -13.31 -13.82
C ASP A 233 -13.17 -14.12 -13.30
N GLY A 234 -14.05 -13.46 -12.54
CA GLY A 234 -15.23 -14.07 -11.92
C GLY A 234 -14.93 -15.03 -10.75
N LYS A 235 -13.67 -15.20 -10.37
CA LYS A 235 -13.26 -16.04 -9.23
C LYS A 235 -12.88 -15.17 -8.03
N SER A 236 -13.40 -15.52 -6.86
CA SER A 236 -12.99 -14.89 -5.61
C SER A 236 -11.65 -15.47 -5.16
N VAL A 237 -10.67 -14.60 -4.94
CA VAL A 237 -9.34 -14.95 -4.40
C VAL A 237 -9.08 -14.16 -3.12
N TYR A 238 -8.35 -14.74 -2.17
CA TYR A 238 -7.97 -14.04 -0.95
C TYR A 238 -7.18 -12.79 -1.27
N PHE A 239 -7.48 -11.72 -0.56
CA PHE A 239 -6.76 -10.46 -0.71
C PHE A 239 -5.29 -10.63 -0.31
N ASN A 240 -4.41 -10.18 -1.19
CA ASN A 240 -2.98 -10.07 -0.95
C ASN A 240 -2.56 -8.62 -1.22
N PRO A 241 -2.15 -7.85 -0.19
CA PRO A 241 -1.78 -6.44 -0.38
C PRO A 241 -0.75 -6.24 -1.48
N ALA A 242 0.29 -7.09 -1.53
CA ALA A 242 1.37 -6.98 -2.49
C ALA A 242 0.94 -7.11 -3.97
N LYS A 243 -0.22 -7.73 -4.22
CA LYS A 243 -0.74 -7.96 -5.58
C LYS A 243 -1.99 -7.15 -5.89
N HIS A 244 -2.82 -6.90 -4.88
CA HIS A 244 -4.18 -6.42 -5.11
C HIS A 244 -4.44 -4.97 -4.67
N LEU A 245 -3.45 -4.28 -4.10
CA LEU A 245 -3.60 -2.84 -3.77
C LEU A 245 -3.99 -1.97 -4.97
N PRO A 246 -3.49 -2.19 -6.21
CA PRO A 246 -3.94 -1.44 -7.38
C PRO A 246 -5.44 -1.56 -7.64
N LEU A 247 -6.03 -2.76 -7.43
CA LEU A 247 -7.48 -2.97 -7.56
C LEU A 247 -8.25 -2.19 -6.50
N VAL A 248 -7.74 -2.15 -5.26
CA VAL A 248 -8.34 -1.33 -4.19
C VAL A 248 -8.35 0.13 -4.60
N ALA A 249 -7.23 0.66 -5.11
CA ALA A 249 -7.12 2.04 -5.56
C ALA A 249 -8.15 2.39 -6.67
N GLN A 250 -8.36 1.50 -7.64
CA GLN A 250 -9.33 1.68 -8.72
C GLN A 250 -10.78 1.79 -8.21
N HIS A 251 -11.12 1.09 -7.12
CA HIS A 251 -12.48 1.07 -6.57
C HIS A 251 -12.74 2.15 -5.52
N MET A 252 -11.71 2.93 -5.13
CA MET A 252 -11.84 3.90 -4.04
C MET A 252 -12.85 5.02 -4.31
N GLN A 253 -12.98 5.52 -5.55
CA GLN A 253 -13.98 6.54 -5.85
C GLN A 253 -15.42 6.08 -5.56
N SER A 254 -15.75 4.86 -5.99
CA SER A 254 -17.07 4.26 -5.73
C SER A 254 -17.28 3.98 -4.24
N PHE A 255 -16.21 3.60 -3.55
CA PHE A 255 -16.21 3.36 -2.12
C PHE A 255 -16.44 4.65 -1.34
N GLU A 256 -15.70 5.71 -1.63
CA GLU A 256 -15.83 7.00 -0.95
C GLU A 256 -17.20 7.66 -1.16
N ALA A 257 -17.79 7.49 -2.35
CA ALA A 257 -19.14 7.95 -2.63
C ALA A 257 -20.19 7.26 -1.72
N ARG A 258 -19.94 6.03 -1.28
CA ARG A 258 -20.86 5.25 -0.45
C ARG A 258 -20.61 5.39 1.04
N TYR A 259 -19.35 5.40 1.45
CA TYR A 259 -18.94 5.27 2.86
C TYR A 259 -18.27 6.52 3.43
N GLY A 260 -17.99 7.52 2.60
CA GLY A 260 -17.29 8.74 2.96
C GLY A 260 -15.78 8.65 2.72
N LYS A 261 -15.09 9.77 2.92
CA LYS A 261 -13.65 9.95 2.62
C LYS A 261 -12.79 8.92 3.36
N LEU A 262 -11.89 8.28 2.64
CA LEU A 262 -10.83 7.44 3.21
C LEU A 262 -9.78 8.32 3.87
N GLY A 263 -9.62 8.21 5.17
CA GLY A 263 -8.66 9.00 5.95
C GLY A 263 -7.36 8.28 6.24
N LEU A 264 -7.43 6.97 6.45
CA LEU A 264 -6.32 6.17 6.92
C LEU A 264 -6.33 4.77 6.31
N VAL A 265 -5.16 4.30 5.94
CA VAL A 265 -4.91 2.89 5.59
C VAL A 265 -3.80 2.36 6.50
N ILE A 266 -4.06 1.28 7.21
CA ILE A 266 -3.09 0.60 8.05
C ILE A 266 -2.67 -0.70 7.38
N ILE A 267 -1.36 -0.97 7.35
CA ILE A 267 -0.77 -2.20 6.80
C ILE A 267 0.16 -2.79 7.86
N ASP A 268 -0.23 -3.91 8.45
CA ASP A 268 0.46 -4.58 9.54
C ASP A 268 0.78 -6.06 9.21
N PRO A 269 2.04 -6.41 8.90
CA PRO A 269 3.19 -5.52 8.71
C PRO A 269 3.29 -4.99 7.27
N ILE A 270 4.01 -3.88 7.08
CA ILE A 270 4.19 -3.26 5.75
C ILE A 270 4.87 -4.20 4.74
N VAL A 271 5.72 -5.11 5.20
CA VAL A 271 6.39 -6.09 4.33
C VAL A 271 5.40 -7.01 3.60
N SER A 272 4.18 -7.18 4.11
CA SER A 272 3.12 -7.94 3.44
C SER A 272 2.59 -7.29 2.16
N ALA A 273 2.85 -6.00 1.98
CA ALA A 273 2.47 -5.26 0.78
C ALA A 273 3.53 -5.27 -0.33
N ILE A 274 4.62 -6.00 -0.16
CA ILE A 274 5.76 -6.02 -1.08
C ILE A 274 5.95 -7.41 -1.65
N THR A 275 6.17 -7.47 -2.97
CA THR A 275 6.66 -8.66 -3.66
C THR A 275 8.18 -8.61 -3.74
N GLY A 276 8.85 -9.75 -3.50
CA GLY A 276 10.30 -9.86 -3.59
C GLY A 276 11.03 -9.79 -2.24
N ASP A 277 12.34 -9.59 -2.28
CA ASP A 277 13.20 -9.58 -1.09
C ASP A 277 13.16 -8.21 -0.40
N HIS A 278 12.50 -8.15 0.76
CA HIS A 278 12.37 -6.94 1.57
C HIS A 278 13.69 -6.44 2.20
N ASN A 279 14.81 -7.15 2.01
CA ASN A 279 16.13 -6.68 2.41
C ASN A 279 16.86 -5.94 1.30
N LYS A 280 16.40 -6.02 0.06
CA LYS A 280 16.99 -5.33 -1.10
C LYS A 280 16.30 -4.00 -1.36
N ASN A 281 17.07 -2.93 -1.32
CA ASN A 281 16.57 -1.56 -1.50
C ASN A 281 15.77 -1.36 -2.80
N GLU A 282 16.23 -1.96 -3.89
CA GLU A 282 15.60 -1.81 -5.20
C GLU A 282 14.23 -2.52 -5.25
N GLU A 283 14.17 -3.75 -4.74
CA GLU A 283 12.92 -4.53 -4.68
C GLU A 283 11.89 -3.87 -3.76
N VAL A 284 12.33 -3.34 -2.62
CA VAL A 284 11.46 -2.57 -1.72
C VAL A 284 10.92 -1.31 -2.40
N ARG A 285 11.78 -0.53 -3.09
CA ARG A 285 11.32 0.69 -3.79
C ARG A 285 10.27 0.37 -4.84
N ARG A 286 10.49 -0.68 -5.64
CA ARG A 286 9.53 -1.13 -6.66
C ARG A 286 8.24 -1.66 -6.02
N GLY A 287 8.36 -2.49 -4.99
CA GLY A 287 7.21 -3.07 -4.29
C GLY A 287 6.35 -2.07 -3.53
N MET A 288 6.92 -0.93 -3.11
CA MET A 288 6.19 0.14 -2.43
C MET A 288 5.40 1.05 -3.38
N GLU A 289 5.66 1.01 -4.69
CA GLU A 289 4.96 1.91 -5.63
C GLU A 289 3.43 1.79 -5.58
N PRO A 290 2.80 0.59 -5.51
CA PRO A 290 1.36 0.48 -5.34
C PRO A 290 0.84 1.13 -4.04
N VAL A 291 1.60 1.06 -2.95
CA VAL A 291 1.26 1.71 -1.67
C VAL A 291 1.29 3.23 -1.82
N LEU A 292 2.34 3.76 -2.46
CA LEU A 292 2.49 5.19 -2.72
C LEU A 292 1.43 5.71 -3.69
N GLN A 293 1.06 4.92 -4.69
CA GLN A 293 -0.01 5.26 -5.62
C GLN A 293 -1.36 5.32 -4.92
N LEU A 294 -1.68 4.35 -4.05
CA LEU A 294 -2.88 4.39 -3.22
C LEU A 294 -2.93 5.65 -2.36
N ALA A 295 -1.82 6.01 -1.70
CA ALA A 295 -1.72 7.25 -0.92
C ALA A 295 -2.04 8.48 -1.75
N ARG A 296 -1.38 8.64 -2.90
CA ARG A 296 -1.54 9.80 -3.79
C ARG A 296 -2.96 9.90 -4.39
N SER A 297 -3.53 8.77 -4.82
CA SER A 297 -4.83 8.77 -5.49
C SER A 297 -6.00 9.01 -4.55
N THR A 298 -5.90 8.60 -3.29
CA THR A 298 -6.95 8.75 -2.28
C THR A 298 -6.75 9.96 -1.36
N GLY A 299 -5.54 10.47 -1.27
CA GLY A 299 -5.17 11.46 -0.26
C GLY A 299 -5.19 10.91 1.17
N ALA A 300 -5.35 9.59 1.38
CA ALA A 300 -5.32 8.98 2.69
C ALA A 300 -3.90 8.93 3.27
N ALA A 301 -3.77 9.00 4.59
CA ALA A 301 -2.52 8.67 5.27
C ALA A 301 -2.33 7.16 5.23
N ILE A 302 -1.17 6.68 4.76
CA ILE A 302 -0.82 5.27 4.85
C ILE A 302 0.08 5.07 6.07
N LEU A 303 -0.31 4.22 7.00
CA LEU A 303 0.48 3.84 8.18
C LEU A 303 0.95 2.39 8.03
N GLY A 304 2.22 2.21 7.70
CA GLY A 304 2.83 0.89 7.64
C GLY A 304 3.54 0.55 8.94
N ILE A 305 3.27 -0.64 9.47
CA ILE A 305 3.89 -1.12 10.71
C ILE A 305 5.09 -1.99 10.38
N THR A 306 6.18 -1.81 11.11
CA THR A 306 7.41 -2.61 10.97
C THR A 306 8.06 -2.86 12.33
N HIS A 307 9.07 -3.74 12.36
CA HIS A 307 9.81 -4.08 13.55
C HIS A 307 11.21 -3.46 13.57
N PHE A 308 11.82 -3.34 14.73
CA PHE A 308 13.25 -3.10 14.85
C PHE A 308 14.04 -4.39 14.58
N GLY A 309 15.20 -4.25 13.92
CA GLY A 309 16.14 -5.34 13.74
C GLY A 309 16.75 -5.79 15.08
N LYS A 310 17.13 -7.09 15.17
CA LYS A 310 17.66 -7.69 16.39
C LYS A 310 18.99 -7.06 16.87
N ASN A 311 19.79 -6.48 15.98
CA ASN A 311 21.13 -5.92 16.25
C ASN A 311 21.12 -4.37 16.22
N GLY A 312 20.06 -3.75 16.72
CA GLY A 312 19.89 -2.29 16.68
C GLY A 312 20.44 -1.54 17.90
N GLN A 313 20.89 -2.23 18.97
CA GLN A 313 21.39 -1.56 20.18
C GLN A 313 22.64 -0.71 19.88
N GLY A 314 22.68 0.52 20.39
CA GLY A 314 23.76 1.47 20.13
C GLY A 314 23.71 2.18 18.76
N LYS A 315 22.75 1.85 17.88
CA LYS A 315 22.59 2.51 16.58
C LYS A 315 21.62 3.68 16.66
N ASP A 316 21.73 4.60 15.68
CA ASP A 316 20.70 5.64 15.47
C ASP A 316 19.30 5.04 15.44
N PRO A 317 18.30 5.71 16.04
CA PRO A 317 16.92 5.20 16.06
C PRO A 317 16.38 4.79 14.69
N ASN A 318 16.73 5.52 13.64
CA ASN A 318 16.28 5.25 12.29
C ASN A 318 16.99 4.02 11.66
N ASP A 319 18.21 3.72 12.09
CA ASP A 319 18.99 2.56 11.62
C ASP A 319 18.58 1.26 12.31
N ARG A 320 17.71 1.32 13.31
CA ARG A 320 17.16 0.15 14.02
C ARG A 320 16.04 -0.54 13.27
N ILE A 321 15.45 0.11 12.27
CA ILE A 321 14.30 -0.40 11.55
C ILE A 321 14.69 -1.64 10.74
N LEU A 322 13.90 -2.72 10.90
CA LEU A 322 14.13 -4.00 10.22
C LEU A 322 13.86 -3.85 8.72
N GLY A 323 14.66 -4.55 7.92
CA GLY A 323 14.58 -4.60 6.48
C GLY A 323 15.48 -3.57 5.81
N SER A 324 15.23 -3.33 4.53
CA SER A 324 15.99 -2.38 3.74
C SER A 324 15.85 -0.96 4.26
N THR A 325 16.94 -0.19 4.25
CA THR A 325 16.93 1.27 4.51
C THR A 325 15.97 2.02 3.57
N ALA A 326 15.51 1.37 2.49
CA ALA A 326 14.53 1.93 1.58
C ALA A 326 13.20 2.23 2.24
N PHE A 327 12.70 1.41 3.18
CA PHE A 327 11.44 1.71 3.90
C PHE A 327 11.51 3.05 4.60
N ASN A 328 12.59 3.25 5.37
CA ASN A 328 12.84 4.52 6.05
C ASN A 328 13.09 5.65 5.04
N GLY A 329 13.76 5.37 3.91
CA GLY A 329 13.99 6.34 2.83
C GLY A 329 12.70 6.83 2.18
N ILE A 330 11.70 5.96 1.99
CA ILE A 330 10.42 6.25 1.34
C ILE A 330 9.46 6.97 2.30
N ALA A 331 9.46 6.63 3.59
CA ALA A 331 8.60 7.25 4.58
C ALA A 331 8.85 8.77 4.66
N ARG A 332 7.76 9.54 4.71
CA ARG A 332 7.83 10.99 4.96
C ARG A 332 7.80 11.32 6.46
N MET A 333 7.08 10.51 7.23
CA MET A 333 7.06 10.52 8.69
C MET A 333 7.42 9.12 9.20
N GLY A 334 8.35 9.06 10.13
CA GLY A 334 8.73 7.84 10.86
C GLY A 334 8.39 8.00 12.33
N LEU A 335 7.50 7.16 12.83
CA LEU A 335 7.10 7.08 14.23
C LEU A 335 7.79 5.89 14.88
N LEU A 336 8.27 6.06 16.09
CA LEU A 336 8.99 5.04 16.85
C LEU A 336 8.27 4.77 18.17
N ALA A 337 7.83 3.53 18.36
CA ALA A 337 7.33 3.02 19.64
C ALA A 337 8.51 2.46 20.43
N ILE A 338 9.00 3.23 21.40
CA ILE A 338 10.20 2.93 22.19
C ILE A 338 9.81 2.56 23.61
N THR A 339 10.47 1.55 24.15
CA THR A 339 10.36 1.17 25.56
C THR A 339 11.70 1.50 26.24
N THR A 340 11.64 2.28 27.30
CA THR A 340 12.75 2.66 28.17
C THR A 340 12.50 2.14 29.59
N GLN A 341 13.49 2.25 30.46
CA GLN A 341 13.35 2.02 31.89
C GLN A 341 13.89 3.26 32.61
N ASP A 342 13.22 3.64 33.71
CA ASP A 342 13.74 4.66 34.61
C ASP A 342 14.86 4.08 35.53
N ASP A 343 15.40 4.92 36.41
CA ASP A 343 16.45 4.53 37.33
C ASP A 343 15.97 3.51 38.40
N GLU A 344 14.66 3.40 38.59
CA GLU A 344 14.01 2.45 39.50
C GLU A 344 13.68 1.14 38.80
N GLY A 345 13.86 1.04 37.46
CA GLY A 345 13.58 -0.13 36.64
C GLY A 345 12.14 -0.19 36.15
N ASN A 346 11.33 0.86 36.33
CA ASN A 346 9.96 0.91 35.80
C ASN A 346 10.01 1.10 34.30
N GLU A 347 9.15 0.41 33.59
CA GLU A 347 9.07 0.46 32.14
C GLU A 347 8.24 1.66 31.67
N HIS A 348 8.83 2.52 30.84
CA HIS A 348 8.19 3.64 30.19
C HIS A 348 8.09 3.39 28.67
N ARG A 349 6.95 3.68 28.10
CA ARG A 349 6.73 3.59 26.66
C ARG A 349 6.45 4.95 26.08
N ILE A 350 7.12 5.29 24.99
CA ILE A 350 7.02 6.59 24.34
C ILE A 350 6.83 6.38 22.84
N LEU A 351 5.78 6.97 22.30
CA LEU A 351 5.67 7.17 20.85
C LEU A 351 6.35 8.47 20.51
N THR A 352 7.40 8.42 19.71
CA THR A 352 8.17 9.60 19.29
C THR A 352 8.37 9.67 17.79
N LYS A 353 8.79 10.79 17.30
CA LYS A 353 9.12 11.02 15.90
C LYS A 353 10.59 10.66 15.66
N GLY A 354 10.82 9.69 14.78
CA GLY A 354 12.17 9.39 14.29
C GLY A 354 12.53 10.30 13.13
N LYS A 355 12.35 9.81 11.90
CA LYS A 355 12.59 10.59 10.70
C LYS A 355 11.40 11.48 10.37
N SER A 356 11.68 12.74 10.03
CA SER A 356 10.74 13.62 9.36
C SER A 356 11.44 14.44 8.29
N ASN A 357 10.81 14.56 7.09
CA ASN A 357 11.28 15.45 6.03
C ASN A 357 10.39 16.70 5.90
N ILE A 358 9.27 16.76 6.63
CA ILE A 358 8.20 17.74 6.44
C ILE A 358 7.70 18.35 7.77
N ALA A 359 8.23 17.90 8.92
CA ALA A 359 7.90 18.42 10.24
C ALA A 359 9.11 18.35 11.17
N ASP A 360 9.02 19.01 12.33
CA ASP A 360 10.00 18.82 13.39
C ASP A 360 9.97 17.39 13.93
N SER A 361 11.15 16.80 14.12
CA SER A 361 11.32 15.45 14.66
C SER A 361 11.35 15.38 16.19
N ARG A 362 11.24 16.52 16.88
CA ARG A 362 11.25 16.60 18.35
C ARG A 362 9.88 16.27 18.94
N GLY A 363 9.87 15.70 20.13
CA GLY A 363 8.69 15.40 20.92
C GLY A 363 8.18 13.98 20.83
N GLY A 364 7.50 13.56 21.89
CA GLY A 364 6.87 12.25 22.03
C GLY A 364 5.64 12.30 22.94
N TYR A 365 4.89 11.23 22.96
CA TYR A 365 3.83 10.96 23.93
C TYR A 365 4.13 9.69 24.68
N GLU A 366 4.10 9.75 25.99
CA GLU A 366 4.07 8.55 26.82
C GLU A 366 2.77 7.78 26.56
N TYR A 367 2.81 6.48 26.72
CA TYR A 367 1.63 5.63 26.71
C TYR A 367 1.83 4.39 27.57
N SER A 368 0.74 3.85 28.10
CA SER A 368 0.69 2.53 28.70
C SER A 368 -0.10 1.56 27.85
N ILE A 369 0.18 0.27 28.03
CA ILE A 369 -0.62 -0.83 27.50
C ILE A 369 -1.43 -1.40 28.64
N ASP A 370 -2.69 -1.01 28.73
CA ASP A 370 -3.60 -1.48 29.73
C ASP A 370 -4.39 -2.69 29.24
N ILE A 371 -4.92 -3.49 30.15
CA ILE A 371 -5.74 -4.67 29.83
C ILE A 371 -7.09 -4.51 30.52
N GLY A 372 -8.14 -4.76 29.78
CA GLY A 372 -9.49 -4.68 30.34
C GLY A 372 -10.53 -5.42 29.49
N PRO A 373 -11.74 -5.61 30.01
CA PRO A 373 -12.81 -6.27 29.29
C PRO A 373 -13.43 -5.38 28.21
N ILE A 374 -14.00 -6.01 27.20
CA ILE A 374 -14.86 -5.37 26.19
C ILE A 374 -15.92 -6.38 25.73
N ASN A 375 -17.19 -6.01 25.76
CA ASN A 375 -18.32 -6.89 25.45
C ASN A 375 -18.23 -8.23 26.24
N HIS A 376 -18.14 -9.36 25.53
CA HIS A 376 -17.98 -10.70 26.09
C HIS A 376 -16.54 -11.18 26.20
N ILE A 377 -15.56 -10.30 25.92
CA ILE A 377 -14.12 -10.61 25.97
C ILE A 377 -13.56 -10.07 27.28
N ASP A 378 -13.02 -10.96 28.11
CA ASP A 378 -12.56 -10.62 29.48
C ASP A 378 -11.27 -9.76 29.46
N LYS A 379 -10.38 -9.99 28.49
CA LYS A 379 -9.07 -9.35 28.46
C LYS A 379 -8.69 -8.97 27.04
N ILE A 380 -8.61 -7.67 26.80
CA ILE A 380 -8.03 -7.11 25.58
C ILE A 380 -7.09 -5.97 25.94
N SER A 381 -5.95 -5.90 25.25
CA SER A 381 -4.98 -4.81 25.45
C SER A 381 -5.42 -3.56 24.66
N TYR A 382 -5.23 -2.39 25.23
CA TYR A 382 -5.51 -1.10 24.62
C TYR A 382 -4.49 -0.07 25.07
N ILE A 383 -4.37 1.03 24.32
CA ILE A 383 -3.46 2.12 24.61
C ILE A 383 -4.16 3.15 25.50
N LYS A 384 -3.40 3.66 26.47
CA LYS A 384 -3.78 4.82 27.25
C LYS A 384 -2.63 5.85 27.12
N TRP A 385 -2.94 6.98 26.52
CA TRP A 385 -1.99 8.05 26.33
C TRP A 385 -1.68 8.76 27.64
N GLY A 386 -0.41 9.10 27.79
CA GLY A 386 0.14 9.85 28.92
C GLY A 386 0.54 11.27 28.52
N THR A 387 1.61 11.76 29.13
CA THR A 387 2.09 13.14 28.97
C THR A 387 2.93 13.30 27.70
N TYR A 388 2.96 14.54 27.20
CA TYR A 388 3.91 14.93 26.18
C TYR A 388 5.33 15.07 26.78
N VAL A 389 6.33 14.55 26.06
CA VAL A 389 7.76 14.67 26.42
C VAL A 389 8.49 15.40 25.29
N ASP A 390 9.24 16.45 25.66
CA ASP A 390 9.99 17.27 24.72
C ASP A 390 11.43 16.74 24.56
N LEU A 391 11.55 15.51 24.04
CA LEU A 391 12.82 14.80 23.79
C LEU A 391 12.91 14.40 22.33
N THR A 392 14.13 14.26 21.82
CA THR A 392 14.35 13.66 20.50
C THR A 392 14.31 12.12 20.58
N ALA A 393 14.06 11.46 19.45
CA ALA A 393 14.18 9.99 19.40
C ALA A 393 15.56 9.49 19.83
N HIS A 394 16.60 10.25 19.52
CA HIS A 394 17.97 9.94 19.93
C HIS A 394 18.13 9.97 21.46
N ASP A 395 17.62 11.02 22.13
CA ASP A 395 17.68 11.16 23.60
C ASP A 395 16.96 9.98 24.27
N ILE A 396 15.75 9.65 23.80
CA ILE A 396 14.93 8.54 24.32
C ILE A 396 15.62 7.20 24.12
N VAL A 397 16.17 6.95 22.93
CA VAL A 397 16.86 5.68 22.62
C VAL A 397 18.18 5.56 23.38
N SER A 398 18.94 6.66 23.51
CA SER A 398 20.19 6.66 24.27
C SER A 398 19.94 6.34 25.74
N SER A 399 18.86 6.86 26.33
CA SER A 399 18.47 6.49 27.70
C SER A 399 18.02 5.02 27.81
N ALA A 400 17.40 4.46 26.77
CA ALA A 400 16.97 3.06 26.75
C ALA A 400 18.13 2.05 26.63
N ASP A 401 19.24 2.47 26.02
CA ASP A 401 20.41 1.62 25.79
C ASP A 401 21.44 1.66 26.94
N GLN A 402 21.33 2.65 27.86
CA GLN A 402 22.24 2.76 29.01
C GLN A 402 22.09 1.56 29.95
N THR A 403 23.23 1.04 30.38
CA THR A 403 23.27 0.02 31.45
C THR A 403 22.94 0.66 32.81
N GLY A 404 22.55 -0.16 33.79
CA GLY A 404 22.30 0.35 35.15
C GLY A 404 23.50 1.08 35.76
N GLU A 405 24.74 0.59 35.49
CA GLU A 405 25.97 1.27 35.94
C GLU A 405 26.20 2.61 35.26
N GLU A 406 26.00 2.71 33.94
CA GLU A 406 26.12 3.98 33.19
C GLU A 406 25.09 5.01 33.64
N ARG A 407 23.86 4.58 33.98
CA ARG A 407 22.82 5.45 34.53
C ARG A 407 23.21 5.98 35.92
N SER A 408 23.74 5.11 36.78
CA SER A 408 24.20 5.54 38.12
C SER A 408 25.31 6.59 38.03
N VAL A 409 26.32 6.37 37.21
CA VAL A 409 27.41 7.34 36.98
C VAL A 409 26.90 8.64 36.39
N MET A 410 25.96 8.59 35.49
CA MET A 410 25.35 9.79 34.89
C MET A 410 24.50 10.56 35.90
N ALA A 411 23.76 9.87 36.78
CA ALA A 411 22.97 10.46 37.83
C ALA A 411 23.88 11.16 38.88
N GLU A 412 24.96 10.49 39.29
CA GLU A 412 25.96 11.06 40.19
C GLU A 412 26.63 12.33 39.60
N ALA A 413 26.99 12.28 38.30
CA ALA A 413 27.56 13.41 37.60
C ALA A 413 26.58 14.59 37.49
N LYS A 414 25.31 14.34 37.22
CA LYS A 414 24.25 15.35 37.19
C LYS A 414 24.03 16.00 38.57
N GLN A 415 23.99 15.16 39.61
CA GLN A 415 23.85 15.67 40.99
C GLN A 415 25.04 16.51 41.37
N PHE A 416 26.25 16.07 41.10
CA PHE A 416 27.47 16.85 41.34
C PHE A 416 27.43 18.21 40.62
N LEU A 417 27.04 18.23 39.35
CA LEU A 417 26.93 19.47 38.58
C LEU A 417 25.83 20.39 39.15
N ALA A 418 24.68 19.82 39.52
CA ALA A 418 23.59 20.59 40.12
C ALA A 418 24.04 21.23 41.45
N ASP A 419 24.69 20.48 42.32
CA ASP A 419 25.24 20.97 43.60
C ASP A 419 26.33 22.03 43.36
N TYR A 420 27.22 21.81 42.38
CA TYR A 420 28.29 22.75 42.04
C TYR A 420 27.75 24.07 41.48
N LEU A 421 26.70 24.05 40.69
CA LEU A 421 26.07 25.22 40.09
C LEU A 421 25.12 25.94 41.05
N ALA A 422 24.59 25.24 42.06
CA ALA A 422 23.74 25.85 43.11
C ALA A 422 24.48 26.87 43.96
N ASP A 423 25.80 26.73 44.09
CA ASP A 423 26.66 27.68 44.84
C ASP A 423 26.93 28.99 44.09
N GLY A 424 26.43 29.15 42.86
CA GLY A 424 26.60 30.35 42.03
C GLY A 424 27.98 30.45 41.38
N PRO A 425 28.19 31.42 40.47
CA PRO A 425 29.49 31.59 39.81
C PRO A 425 30.52 32.09 40.85
N ARG A 426 31.59 31.32 40.98
CA ARG A 426 32.78 31.74 41.74
C ARG A 426 33.69 32.60 40.89
#